data_3a0fa8b28e244f1cfb3fba12291fc997
#
_entry.id   3a0fa8b28e244f1cfb3fba12291fc997
#
_cell.length_a   1.000
_cell.length_b   1.000
_cell.length_c   1.000
_cell.angle_alpha   90.00
_cell.angle_beta   90.00
_cell.angle_gamma   90.00
#
_symmetry.space_group_name_H-M   'P 1'
#
loop_
_entity.id
_entity.type
_entity.pdbx_description
1 polymer ?
#
loop_
_entity_poly.entity_id
_entity_poly.type
_entity_poly.pdbx_seq_one_letter_code
_entity_poly.pdbx_strand_id
1 'polypeptide(L)'
;HLDVNGIQGEFGILPREKWLTDHLITIAHQMLIVASKKGGYFFVMLVACGLAIRALVRINHPLDRLALVVATLFVGYTGFLYFAYVAAFGGEGLRAASFWRYNMHIGGACVLFGAYGLALLWRRWVTPWPSRDLTWLIIALLLISPIALAYKIRFDLHPPKVHIRAVMAETVKTLPRGSRFAIFDPTGNGQFAVMARYLVNTHVNLVGEVIVTQRPTPPNLRKYLSDWRPEYIWVHVATPAVREVLRLDLVSGHSHLIQQTDT
;
A
#
# COMPACT_ATOMS: atom_id res chain seq x y z
N HIS A 1 17.61 12.83 -2.07
CA HIS A 1 17.08 12.14 -3.26
C HIS A 1 16.99 10.67 -2.93
N LEU A 2 15.79 10.18 -2.59
CA LEU A 2 15.50 8.77 -2.44
C LEU A 2 15.32 8.20 -3.84
N ASP A 3 16.36 7.53 -4.34
CA ASP A 3 16.21 6.66 -5.49
C ASP A 3 15.47 5.38 -5.05
N VAL A 4 14.13 5.47 -5.03
CA VAL A 4 13.27 4.41 -4.50
C VAL A 4 13.19 3.21 -5.44
N ASN A 5 13.66 3.32 -6.69
CA ASN A 5 13.41 2.27 -7.69
C ASN A 5 14.58 1.96 -8.64
N GLY A 6 15.79 2.50 -8.42
CA GLY A 6 16.88 2.36 -9.42
C GLY A 6 16.51 2.91 -10.81
N ILE A 7 15.38 3.58 -10.91
CA ILE A 7 15.01 4.47 -11.98
C ILE A 7 15.46 5.82 -11.46
N GLN A 8 16.52 6.39 -12.02
CA GLN A 8 16.86 7.80 -11.77
C GLN A 8 15.57 8.58 -11.97
N GLY A 9 14.93 8.90 -10.82
CA GLY A 9 13.54 9.26 -10.82
C GLY A 9 13.37 10.70 -11.14
N GLU A 10 13.04 10.97 -12.32
CA GLU A 10 12.07 12.00 -12.58
C GLU A 10 10.72 11.47 -12.09
N PHE A 11 10.21 11.98 -10.98
CA PHE A 11 8.80 11.87 -10.62
C PHE A 11 8.03 12.55 -11.75
N GLY A 12 7.61 11.78 -12.77
CA GLY A 12 6.98 12.35 -13.94
C GLY A 12 6.40 11.28 -14.85
N ILE A 13 5.74 11.76 -15.89
CA ILE A 13 5.27 10.94 -16.99
C ILE A 13 6.48 10.36 -17.71
N LEU A 14 6.51 9.05 -17.91
CA LEU A 14 7.58 8.38 -18.65
C LEU A 14 7.65 8.89 -20.09
N PRO A 15 8.80 8.81 -20.78
CA PRO A 15 8.87 9.01 -22.22
C PRO A 15 7.88 8.12 -22.94
N ARG A 16 7.28 8.61 -24.02
CA ARG A 16 6.18 7.92 -24.74
C ARG A 16 6.53 6.50 -25.19
N GLU A 17 7.81 6.24 -25.48
CA GLU A 17 8.31 4.93 -25.88
C GLU A 17 8.22 3.89 -24.76
N LYS A 18 8.11 4.35 -23.50
CA LYS A 18 7.98 3.49 -22.30
C LYS A 18 6.52 3.35 -21.83
N TRP A 19 5.57 4.00 -22.50
CA TRP A 19 4.16 3.86 -22.17
C TRP A 19 3.65 2.46 -22.47
N LEU A 20 2.78 1.95 -21.65
CA LEU A 20 2.18 0.61 -21.78
C LEU A 20 0.97 0.62 -22.73
N THR A 21 1.12 1.27 -23.90
CA THR A 21 0.02 1.44 -24.88
C THR A 21 -0.51 0.11 -25.42
N ASP A 22 0.34 -0.90 -25.54
CA ASP A 22 -0.05 -2.24 -26.01
C ASP A 22 -0.81 -3.05 -24.95
N HIS A 23 -0.87 -2.54 -23.72
CA HIS A 23 -1.46 -3.22 -22.56
C HIS A 23 -2.71 -2.52 -21.99
N LEU A 24 -3.32 -1.61 -22.74
CA LEU A 24 -4.49 -0.83 -22.28
C LEU A 24 -5.61 -1.73 -21.73
N ILE A 25 -6.02 -2.73 -22.50
CA ILE A 25 -7.07 -3.66 -22.10
C ILE A 25 -6.67 -4.48 -20.86
N THR A 26 -5.42 -4.92 -20.80
CA THR A 26 -4.88 -5.68 -19.67
C THR A 26 -4.93 -4.86 -18.37
N ILE A 27 -4.53 -3.60 -18.45
CA ILE A 27 -4.56 -2.68 -17.30
C ILE A 27 -6.00 -2.44 -16.84
N ALA A 28 -6.93 -2.14 -17.77
CA ALA A 28 -8.34 -1.95 -17.45
C ALA A 28 -8.94 -3.20 -16.80
N HIS A 29 -8.64 -4.39 -17.32
CA HIS A 29 -9.10 -5.66 -16.76
C HIS A 29 -8.55 -5.89 -15.34
N GLN A 30 -7.27 -5.61 -15.10
CA GLN A 30 -6.69 -5.70 -13.75
C GLN A 30 -7.31 -4.70 -12.77
N MET A 31 -7.60 -3.48 -13.21
CA MET A 31 -8.34 -2.53 -12.37
C MET A 31 -9.72 -3.05 -11.99
N LEU A 32 -10.46 -3.70 -12.91
CA LEU A 32 -11.74 -4.33 -12.64
C LEU A 32 -11.62 -5.50 -11.66
N ILE A 33 -10.60 -6.36 -11.80
CA ILE A 33 -10.33 -7.46 -10.86
C ILE A 33 -10.05 -6.91 -9.46
N VAL A 34 -9.25 -5.85 -9.33
CA VAL A 34 -8.99 -5.24 -8.02
C VAL A 34 -10.24 -4.57 -7.45
N ALA A 35 -11.04 -3.92 -8.31
CA ALA A 35 -12.31 -3.32 -7.92
C ALA A 35 -13.29 -4.38 -7.38
N SER A 36 -13.43 -5.52 -8.05
CA SER A 36 -14.36 -6.58 -7.62
C SER A 36 -14.07 -7.12 -6.23
N LYS A 37 -12.78 -7.13 -5.81
CA LYS A 37 -12.36 -7.54 -4.46
C LYS A 37 -12.85 -6.60 -3.35
N LYS A 38 -13.32 -5.40 -3.70
CA LYS A 38 -13.79 -4.36 -2.78
C LYS A 38 -15.22 -3.91 -3.16
N GLY A 39 -16.07 -4.91 -3.42
CA GLY A 39 -17.40 -4.75 -4.01
C GLY A 39 -18.29 -3.70 -3.34
N GLY A 40 -18.29 -3.57 -2.01
CA GLY A 40 -19.15 -2.61 -1.31
C GLY A 40 -18.86 -1.14 -1.70
N TYR A 41 -17.60 -0.75 -1.74
CA TYR A 41 -17.21 0.60 -2.16
C TYR A 41 -17.59 0.86 -3.63
N PHE A 42 -17.19 -0.04 -4.51
CA PHE A 42 -17.44 0.15 -5.95
C PHE A 42 -18.92 0.05 -6.29
N PHE A 43 -19.69 -0.75 -5.56
CA PHE A 43 -21.15 -0.78 -5.71
C PHE A 43 -21.78 0.61 -5.42
N VAL A 44 -21.41 1.24 -4.31
CA VAL A 44 -21.90 2.60 -3.98
C VAL A 44 -21.52 3.61 -5.05
N MET A 45 -20.29 3.53 -5.59
CA MET A 45 -19.84 4.42 -6.67
C MET A 45 -20.57 4.16 -7.98
N LEU A 46 -20.87 2.91 -8.33
CA LEU A 46 -21.69 2.58 -9.50
C LEU A 46 -23.13 3.07 -9.37
N VAL A 47 -23.72 2.98 -8.17
CA VAL A 47 -25.04 3.57 -7.88
C VAL A 47 -24.99 5.10 -8.07
N ALA A 48 -23.93 5.76 -7.59
CA ALA A 48 -23.74 7.18 -7.82
C ALA A 48 -23.66 7.52 -9.32
N CYS A 49 -22.92 6.73 -10.10
CA CYS A 49 -22.84 6.91 -11.56
C CYS A 49 -24.20 6.71 -12.24
N GLY A 50 -24.94 5.68 -11.86
CA GLY A 50 -26.30 5.43 -12.40
C GLY A 50 -27.28 6.57 -12.10
N LEU A 51 -27.27 7.09 -10.86
CA LEU A 51 -28.06 8.25 -10.48
C LEU A 51 -27.58 9.54 -11.18
N ALA A 52 -26.28 9.70 -11.39
CA ALA A 52 -25.73 10.83 -12.11
C ALA A 52 -26.18 10.84 -13.57
N ILE A 53 -26.18 9.69 -14.27
CA ILE A 53 -26.70 9.57 -15.65
C ILE A 53 -28.17 10.00 -15.70
N ARG A 54 -28.98 9.54 -14.76
CA ARG A 54 -30.38 10.00 -14.65
C ARG A 54 -30.46 11.50 -14.39
N ALA A 55 -29.60 12.04 -13.54
CA ALA A 55 -29.58 13.45 -13.17
C ALA A 55 -29.17 14.39 -14.33
N LEU A 56 -28.42 13.91 -15.31
CA LEU A 56 -28.11 14.67 -16.54
C LEU A 56 -29.37 15.03 -17.31
N VAL A 57 -30.40 14.17 -17.24
CA VAL A 57 -31.67 14.42 -17.92
C VAL A 57 -32.62 15.21 -17.01
N ARG A 58 -32.66 14.90 -15.72
CA ARG A 58 -33.61 15.53 -14.79
C ARG A 58 -33.07 15.52 -13.36
N ILE A 59 -32.87 16.70 -12.79
CA ILE A 59 -32.49 16.89 -11.39
C ILE A 59 -33.75 17.14 -10.57
N ASN A 60 -34.17 16.14 -9.79
CA ASN A 60 -35.40 16.21 -8.98
C ASN A 60 -35.12 16.31 -7.47
N HIS A 61 -33.93 15.88 -7.04
CA HIS A 61 -33.62 15.70 -5.62
C HIS A 61 -32.18 16.16 -5.33
N PRO A 62 -31.87 16.66 -4.12
CA PRO A 62 -30.49 16.97 -3.71
C PRO A 62 -29.51 15.79 -3.88
N LEU A 63 -29.99 14.55 -3.73
CA LEU A 63 -29.19 13.34 -3.98
C LEU A 63 -28.71 13.28 -5.44
N ASP A 64 -29.47 13.77 -6.42
CA ASP A 64 -29.08 13.76 -7.83
C ASP A 64 -27.88 14.70 -8.05
N ARG A 65 -27.86 15.86 -7.38
CA ARG A 65 -26.72 16.79 -7.42
C ARG A 65 -25.48 16.18 -6.78
N LEU A 66 -25.64 15.56 -5.61
CA LEU A 66 -24.55 14.88 -4.93
C LEU A 66 -24.02 13.70 -5.78
N ALA A 67 -24.91 12.95 -6.42
CA ALA A 67 -24.54 11.85 -7.34
C ALA A 67 -23.69 12.36 -8.51
N LEU A 68 -24.06 13.50 -9.12
CA LEU A 68 -23.26 14.12 -10.19
C LEU A 68 -21.85 14.46 -9.72
N VAL A 69 -21.71 15.09 -8.57
CA VAL A 69 -20.39 15.45 -8.01
C VAL A 69 -19.56 14.20 -7.74
N VAL A 70 -20.13 13.22 -7.03
CA VAL A 70 -19.43 11.99 -6.65
C VAL A 70 -19.05 11.16 -7.87
N ALA A 71 -19.95 11.03 -8.84
CA ALA A 71 -19.68 10.30 -10.07
C ALA A 71 -18.59 10.98 -10.92
N THR A 72 -18.62 12.31 -11.04
CA THR A 72 -17.59 13.07 -11.75
C THR A 72 -16.21 12.89 -11.10
N LEU A 73 -16.14 12.98 -9.77
CA LEU A 73 -14.90 12.71 -9.03
C LEU A 73 -14.42 11.29 -9.24
N PHE A 74 -15.32 10.30 -9.15
CA PHE A 74 -14.97 8.89 -9.30
C PHE A 74 -14.48 8.55 -10.71
N VAL A 75 -15.24 8.96 -11.73
CA VAL A 75 -14.89 8.67 -13.13
C VAL A 75 -13.62 9.43 -13.53
N GLY A 76 -13.52 10.71 -13.18
CA GLY A 76 -12.34 11.53 -13.46
C GLY A 76 -11.09 10.98 -12.78
N TYR A 77 -11.20 10.63 -11.49
CA TYR A 77 -10.07 10.07 -10.74
C TYR A 77 -9.67 8.67 -11.24
N THR A 78 -10.64 7.81 -11.54
CA THR A 78 -10.36 6.47 -12.10
C THR A 78 -9.74 6.57 -13.49
N GLY A 79 -10.21 7.50 -14.32
CA GLY A 79 -9.61 7.80 -15.63
C GLY A 79 -8.18 8.33 -15.49
N PHE A 80 -7.93 9.23 -14.54
CA PHE A 80 -6.60 9.70 -14.23
C PHE A 80 -5.68 8.57 -13.75
N LEU A 81 -6.13 7.69 -12.86
CA LEU A 81 -5.35 6.52 -12.43
C LEU A 81 -5.05 5.57 -13.58
N TYR A 82 -6.03 5.33 -14.46
CA TYR A 82 -5.81 4.51 -15.65
C TYR A 82 -4.72 5.12 -16.54
N PHE A 83 -4.79 6.42 -16.80
CA PHE A 83 -3.75 7.13 -17.53
C PHE A 83 -2.38 7.01 -16.83
N ALA A 84 -2.34 7.21 -15.52
CA ALA A 84 -1.10 7.10 -14.74
C ALA A 84 -0.50 5.68 -14.82
N TYR A 85 -1.33 4.63 -14.77
CA TYR A 85 -0.84 3.26 -14.94
C TYR A 85 -0.24 3.01 -16.31
N VAL A 86 -0.77 3.63 -17.34
CA VAL A 86 -0.22 3.52 -18.69
C VAL A 86 1.08 4.32 -18.85
N ALA A 87 1.12 5.54 -18.31
CA ALA A 87 2.13 6.54 -18.66
C ALA A 87 3.22 6.74 -17.60
N ALA A 88 3.01 6.32 -16.35
CA ALA A 88 3.94 6.66 -15.26
C ALA A 88 4.37 5.48 -14.38
N PHE A 89 3.55 4.43 -14.21
CA PHE A 89 3.82 3.35 -13.25
C PHE A 89 4.68 2.20 -13.82
N GLY A 90 5.01 2.19 -15.11
CA GLY A 90 5.79 1.14 -15.73
C GLY A 90 5.20 -0.25 -15.47
N GLY A 91 6.04 -1.25 -15.13
CA GLY A 91 5.59 -2.63 -14.88
C GLY A 91 4.56 -2.79 -13.74
N GLU A 92 4.51 -1.87 -12.78
CA GLU A 92 3.50 -1.87 -11.72
C GLU A 92 2.11 -1.50 -12.26
N GLY A 93 2.04 -0.77 -13.37
CA GLY A 93 0.80 -0.44 -14.05
C GLY A 93 0.05 -1.68 -14.54
N LEU A 94 0.76 -2.71 -15.04
CA LEU A 94 0.18 -3.97 -15.49
C LEU A 94 -0.59 -4.72 -14.40
N ARG A 95 -0.23 -4.50 -13.14
CA ARG A 95 -0.84 -5.14 -11.96
C ARG A 95 -1.89 -4.26 -11.30
N ALA A 96 -2.14 -3.04 -11.81
CA ALA A 96 -2.92 -2.01 -11.15
C ALA A 96 -2.52 -1.85 -9.67
N ALA A 97 -1.20 -1.78 -9.41
CA ALA A 97 -0.63 -1.79 -8.08
C ALA A 97 -1.19 -0.63 -7.24
N SER A 98 -1.57 -0.93 -6.00
CA SER A 98 -2.15 0.06 -5.08
C SER A 98 -3.44 0.75 -5.55
N PHE A 99 -4.13 0.26 -6.58
CA PHE A 99 -5.36 0.85 -7.10
C PHE A 99 -6.41 1.10 -6.00
N TRP A 100 -6.60 0.12 -5.10
CA TRP A 100 -7.48 0.28 -3.96
C TRP A 100 -7.06 1.44 -3.05
N ARG A 101 -5.78 1.54 -2.71
CA ARG A 101 -5.25 2.60 -1.83
C ARG A 101 -5.48 3.99 -2.43
N TYR A 102 -5.29 4.13 -3.73
CA TYR A 102 -5.55 5.41 -4.40
C TYR A 102 -7.04 5.76 -4.41
N ASN A 103 -7.92 4.79 -4.65
CA ASN A 103 -9.36 5.04 -4.58
C ASN A 103 -9.84 5.48 -3.19
N MET A 104 -9.12 5.16 -2.12
CA MET A 104 -9.45 5.63 -0.77
C MET A 104 -9.33 7.15 -0.60
N HIS A 105 -8.63 7.85 -1.48
CA HIS A 105 -8.57 9.31 -1.46
C HIS A 105 -9.97 9.94 -1.67
N ILE A 106 -10.83 9.28 -2.43
CA ILE A 106 -12.23 9.69 -2.61
C ILE A 106 -13.22 8.90 -1.74
N GLY A 107 -12.70 8.11 -0.79
CA GLY A 107 -13.50 7.30 0.13
C GLY A 107 -14.48 8.13 0.96
N GLY A 108 -14.10 9.34 1.37
CA GLY A 108 -14.98 10.27 2.06
C GLY A 108 -16.24 10.64 1.25
N ALA A 109 -16.11 10.86 -0.06
CA ALA A 109 -17.23 11.12 -0.95
C ALA A 109 -18.18 9.90 -1.04
N CYS A 110 -17.61 8.68 -1.09
CA CYS A 110 -18.38 7.44 -1.05
C CYS A 110 -19.21 7.32 0.24
N VAL A 111 -18.59 7.58 1.38
CA VAL A 111 -19.26 7.52 2.70
C VAL A 111 -20.39 8.54 2.79
N LEU A 112 -20.14 9.78 2.39
CA LEU A 112 -21.16 10.85 2.40
C LEU A 112 -22.35 10.50 1.51
N PHE A 113 -22.09 10.04 0.28
CA PHE A 113 -23.13 9.65 -0.66
C PHE A 113 -23.94 8.44 -0.15
N GLY A 114 -23.23 7.40 0.33
CA GLY A 114 -23.84 6.20 0.89
C GLY A 114 -24.69 6.49 2.13
N ALA A 115 -24.16 7.27 3.07
CA ALA A 115 -24.88 7.65 4.29
C ALA A 115 -26.14 8.48 3.98
N TYR A 116 -26.04 9.46 3.06
CA TYR A 116 -27.20 10.25 2.67
C TYR A 116 -28.26 9.39 1.95
N GLY A 117 -27.82 8.52 1.03
CA GLY A 117 -28.73 7.58 0.36
C GLY A 117 -29.43 6.63 1.33
N LEU A 118 -28.68 6.06 2.28
CA LEU A 118 -29.24 5.23 3.35
C LEU A 118 -30.23 5.99 4.23
N ALA A 119 -29.93 7.24 4.59
CA ALA A 119 -30.83 8.07 5.38
C ALA A 119 -32.17 8.34 4.65
N LEU A 120 -32.14 8.53 3.33
CA LEU A 120 -33.35 8.68 2.53
C LEU A 120 -34.17 7.38 2.46
N LEU A 121 -33.49 6.23 2.26
CA LEU A 121 -34.12 4.92 2.28
C LEU A 121 -34.74 4.63 3.66
N TRP A 122 -34.01 4.94 4.73
CA TRP A 122 -34.48 4.79 6.10
C TRP A 122 -35.75 5.61 6.36
N ARG A 123 -35.77 6.88 5.98
CA ARG A 123 -36.96 7.73 6.09
C ARG A 123 -38.14 7.19 5.31
N ARG A 124 -37.92 6.59 4.14
CA ARG A 124 -38.97 6.08 3.29
C ARG A 124 -39.55 4.75 3.79
N TRP A 125 -38.72 3.89 4.36
CA TRP A 125 -39.11 2.49 4.64
C TRP A 125 -39.30 2.20 6.12
N VAL A 126 -38.61 2.92 7.01
CA VAL A 126 -38.61 2.63 8.45
C VAL A 126 -39.42 3.63 9.27
N THR A 127 -39.48 4.89 8.90
CA THR A 127 -40.28 5.91 9.60
C THR A 127 -41.82 5.68 9.60
N PRO A 128 -42.43 4.93 8.66
CA PRO A 128 -43.83 4.56 8.79
C PRO A 128 -44.10 3.58 9.93
N TRP A 129 -43.10 2.95 10.51
CA TRP A 129 -43.28 2.03 11.65
C TRP A 129 -43.38 2.85 12.94
N PRO A 130 -44.44 2.64 13.75
CA PRO A 130 -44.67 3.42 14.95
C PRO A 130 -43.52 3.25 15.92
N SER A 131 -42.82 4.36 16.09
CA SER A 131 -42.07 4.80 17.23
C SER A 131 -41.24 3.79 18.04
N ARG A 132 -40.16 3.32 17.53
CA ARG A 132 -39.02 3.16 18.42
C ARG A 132 -37.91 4.04 17.86
N ASP A 133 -37.52 5.02 18.65
CA ASP A 133 -36.37 5.84 18.29
C ASP A 133 -35.13 4.96 18.26
N LEU A 134 -34.78 4.47 17.05
CA LEU A 134 -33.61 3.62 16.83
C LEU A 134 -32.31 4.43 16.72
N THR A 135 -32.36 5.73 16.97
CA THR A 135 -31.21 6.62 16.93
C THR A 135 -30.12 6.15 17.88
N TRP A 136 -30.52 5.68 19.08
CA TRP A 136 -29.57 5.14 20.04
C TRP A 136 -28.83 3.90 19.51
N LEU A 137 -29.49 3.05 18.73
CA LEU A 137 -28.89 1.87 18.13
C LEU A 137 -27.81 2.25 17.11
N ILE A 138 -28.09 3.26 16.28
CA ILE A 138 -27.12 3.79 15.33
C ILE A 138 -25.93 4.40 16.05
N ILE A 139 -26.16 5.19 17.11
CA ILE A 139 -25.10 5.75 17.95
C ILE A 139 -24.27 4.63 18.60
N ALA A 140 -24.95 3.62 19.16
CA ALA A 140 -24.26 2.48 19.76
C ALA A 140 -23.39 1.71 18.74
N LEU A 141 -23.91 1.46 17.52
CA LEU A 141 -23.16 0.81 16.46
C LEU A 141 -21.94 1.64 16.01
N LEU A 142 -22.09 2.97 15.91
CA LEU A 142 -20.98 3.88 15.59
C LEU A 142 -19.91 3.89 16.68
N LEU A 143 -20.29 3.83 17.95
CA LEU A 143 -19.36 3.82 19.08
C LEU A 143 -18.70 2.45 19.26
N ILE A 144 -19.40 1.35 19.01
CA ILE A 144 -18.87 -0.01 19.17
C ILE A 144 -18.03 -0.43 17.96
N SER A 145 -18.35 0.05 16.74
CA SER A 145 -17.65 -0.37 15.52
C SER A 145 -16.12 -0.18 15.55
N PRO A 146 -15.54 0.92 16.07
CA PRO A 146 -14.09 1.07 16.18
C PRO A 146 -13.48 0.03 17.12
N ILE A 147 -14.19 -0.33 18.20
CA ILE A 147 -13.73 -1.33 19.17
C ILE A 147 -13.78 -2.73 18.55
N ALA A 148 -14.89 -3.09 17.92
CA ALA A 148 -15.08 -4.38 17.24
C ALA A 148 -14.11 -4.59 16.08
N LEU A 149 -13.73 -3.50 15.40
CA LEU A 149 -12.80 -3.53 14.27
C LEU A 149 -11.36 -3.20 14.68
N ALA A 150 -11.11 -2.94 15.96
CA ALA A 150 -9.80 -2.50 16.48
C ALA A 150 -8.65 -3.40 16.00
N TYR A 151 -8.84 -4.72 16.01
CA TYR A 151 -7.83 -5.65 15.57
C TYR A 151 -7.51 -5.52 14.07
N LYS A 152 -8.48 -5.15 13.23
CA LYS A 152 -8.26 -4.89 11.78
C LYS A 152 -7.63 -3.53 11.51
N ILE A 153 -7.86 -2.57 12.40
CA ILE A 153 -7.30 -1.21 12.32
C ILE A 153 -5.86 -1.18 12.87
N ARG A 154 -5.55 -2.06 13.84
CA ARG A 154 -4.24 -2.16 14.47
C ARG A 154 -3.23 -2.89 13.56
N PHE A 155 -2.88 -2.25 12.44
CA PHE A 155 -1.84 -2.75 11.51
C PHE A 155 -0.46 -2.91 12.14
N ASP A 156 -0.22 -2.24 13.26
CA ASP A 156 0.99 -2.35 14.06
C ASP A 156 1.13 -3.71 14.74
N LEU A 157 0.03 -4.40 15.02
CA LEU A 157 0.01 -5.74 15.62
C LEU A 157 0.10 -6.88 14.59
N HIS A 158 0.24 -6.58 13.32
CA HIS A 158 0.42 -7.61 12.30
C HIS A 158 1.69 -8.43 12.58
N PRO A 159 1.63 -9.78 12.64
CA PRO A 159 2.74 -10.63 13.10
C PRO A 159 4.12 -10.32 12.50
N PRO A 160 4.27 -10.12 11.18
CA PRO A 160 5.56 -9.74 10.61
C PRO A 160 6.12 -8.43 11.15
N LYS A 161 5.26 -7.43 11.43
CA LYS A 161 5.71 -6.14 11.98
C LYS A 161 6.14 -6.25 13.44
N VAL A 162 5.44 -7.06 14.22
CA VAL A 162 5.80 -7.37 15.61
C VAL A 162 7.16 -8.08 15.63
N HIS A 163 7.36 -9.05 14.75
CA HIS A 163 8.63 -9.74 14.59
C HIS A 163 9.79 -8.78 14.30
N ILE A 164 9.64 -7.92 13.28
CA ILE A 164 10.69 -6.94 12.92
C ILE A 164 11.03 -6.00 14.09
N ARG A 165 10.03 -5.54 14.85
CA ARG A 165 10.27 -4.70 16.03
C ARG A 165 11.06 -5.45 17.10
N ALA A 166 10.71 -6.69 17.38
CA ALA A 166 11.42 -7.51 18.37
C ALA A 166 12.87 -7.76 17.94
N VAL A 167 13.07 -8.16 16.69
CA VAL A 167 14.41 -8.41 16.13
C VAL A 167 15.27 -7.15 16.13
N MET A 168 14.72 -6.00 15.70
CA MET A 168 15.47 -4.75 15.69
C MET A 168 15.77 -4.23 17.09
N ALA A 169 14.87 -4.42 18.04
CA ALA A 169 15.14 -4.06 19.44
C ALA A 169 16.30 -4.88 20.04
N GLU A 170 16.40 -6.15 19.69
CA GLU A 170 17.52 -7.00 20.09
C GLU A 170 18.80 -6.63 19.34
N THR A 171 18.71 -6.38 18.05
CA THR A 171 19.83 -5.92 17.21
C THR A 171 20.45 -4.64 17.79
N VAL A 172 19.63 -3.65 18.15
CA VAL A 172 20.12 -2.39 18.75
C VAL A 172 20.88 -2.61 20.08
N LYS A 173 20.49 -3.61 20.87
CA LYS A 173 21.22 -3.93 22.12
C LYS A 173 22.58 -4.57 21.86
N THR A 174 22.68 -5.33 20.78
CA THR A 174 23.88 -6.12 20.44
C THR A 174 24.92 -5.29 19.68
N LEU A 175 24.46 -4.31 18.88
CA LEU A 175 25.37 -3.55 18.02
C LEU A 175 26.03 -2.38 18.75
N PRO A 176 27.35 -2.14 18.51
CA PRO A 176 28.00 -0.90 18.93
C PRO A 176 27.34 0.32 18.27
N ARG A 177 27.28 1.44 18.99
CA ARG A 177 26.78 2.69 18.42
C ARG A 177 27.66 3.18 17.27
N GLY A 178 27.02 3.62 16.18
CA GLY A 178 27.71 4.14 15.01
C GLY A 178 28.29 3.07 14.08
N SER A 179 28.11 1.77 14.37
CA SER A 179 28.56 0.69 13.50
C SER A 179 27.93 0.78 12.10
N ARG A 180 28.69 0.41 11.08
CA ARG A 180 28.25 0.42 9.68
C ARG A 180 27.33 -0.77 9.45
N PHE A 181 26.06 -0.50 9.21
CA PHE A 181 24.99 -1.50 9.14
C PHE A 181 24.34 -1.55 7.76
N ALA A 182 24.12 -2.73 7.22
CA ALA A 182 23.38 -2.94 5.99
C ALA A 182 22.14 -3.83 6.22
N ILE A 183 21.10 -3.59 5.47
CA ILE A 183 19.83 -4.33 5.52
C ILE A 183 19.66 -5.11 4.22
N PHE A 184 19.48 -6.44 4.33
CA PHE A 184 19.23 -7.34 3.20
C PHE A 184 17.83 -7.95 3.31
N ASP A 185 16.87 -7.41 2.54
CA ASP A 185 15.52 -7.94 2.34
C ASP A 185 15.27 -8.19 0.85
N PRO A 186 16.00 -9.15 0.23
CA PRO A 186 16.09 -9.32 -1.21
C PRO A 186 14.78 -9.77 -1.88
N THR A 187 13.80 -10.23 -1.11
CA THR A 187 12.46 -10.61 -1.59
C THR A 187 11.39 -9.59 -1.24
N GLY A 188 11.72 -8.66 -0.34
CA GLY A 188 10.81 -7.65 0.15
C GLY A 188 10.65 -6.47 -0.81
N ASN A 189 9.49 -5.85 -0.74
CA ASN A 189 9.18 -4.61 -1.47
C ASN A 189 9.70 -3.33 -0.77
N GLY A 190 10.56 -3.50 0.22
CA GLY A 190 11.13 -2.42 1.03
C GLY A 190 10.36 -2.09 2.30
N GLN A 191 9.17 -2.65 2.53
CA GLN A 191 8.39 -2.33 3.73
C GLN A 191 9.14 -2.69 5.02
N PHE A 192 9.74 -3.86 5.09
CA PHE A 192 10.49 -4.31 6.26
C PHE A 192 11.84 -3.62 6.38
N ALA A 193 12.52 -3.37 5.27
CA ALA A 193 13.75 -2.59 5.23
C ALA A 193 13.51 -1.17 5.77
N VAL A 194 12.46 -0.48 5.35
CA VAL A 194 12.08 0.85 5.88
C VAL A 194 11.78 0.80 7.37
N MET A 195 11.07 -0.23 7.85
CA MET A 195 10.79 -0.38 9.30
C MET A 195 12.08 -0.62 10.09
N ALA A 196 12.93 -1.53 9.62
CA ALA A 196 14.22 -1.83 10.26
C ALA A 196 15.08 -0.58 10.32
N ARG A 197 15.23 0.14 9.19
CA ARG A 197 15.94 1.42 9.12
C ARG A 197 15.43 2.43 10.15
N TYR A 198 14.12 2.64 10.23
CA TYR A 198 13.54 3.57 11.19
C TYR A 198 13.88 3.21 12.65
N LEU A 199 13.88 1.93 12.97
CA LEU A 199 14.13 1.44 14.33
C LEU A 199 15.60 1.51 14.75
N VAL A 200 16.53 1.39 13.79
CA VAL A 200 17.98 1.39 14.09
C VAL A 200 18.67 2.71 13.78
N ASN A 201 18.04 3.63 13.07
CA ASN A 201 18.62 4.86 12.51
C ASN A 201 19.35 5.76 13.53
N THR A 202 18.90 5.77 14.79
CA THR A 202 19.54 6.57 15.85
C THR A 202 20.72 5.85 16.53
N HIS A 203 20.93 4.57 16.21
CA HIS A 203 21.93 3.73 16.86
C HIS A 203 23.10 3.37 15.96
N VAL A 204 22.84 3.11 14.68
CA VAL A 204 23.83 2.66 13.72
C VAL A 204 23.98 3.63 12.55
N ASN A 205 25.08 3.54 11.81
CA ASN A 205 25.28 4.21 10.54
C ASN A 205 24.80 3.28 9.41
N LEU A 206 23.61 3.52 8.87
CA LEU A 206 23.07 2.73 7.77
C LEU A 206 23.82 3.06 6.48
N VAL A 207 24.57 2.09 5.95
CA VAL A 207 25.39 2.25 4.73
C VAL A 207 24.68 1.79 3.48
N GLY A 208 23.65 0.95 3.59
CA GLY A 208 22.86 0.54 2.44
C GLY A 208 21.72 -0.45 2.77
N GLU A 209 20.83 -0.63 1.80
CA GLU A 209 19.75 -1.60 1.87
C GLU A 209 19.57 -2.31 0.53
N VAL A 210 19.25 -3.61 0.56
CA VAL A 210 18.93 -4.42 -0.62
C VAL A 210 17.50 -4.87 -0.54
N ILE A 211 16.70 -4.53 -1.54
CA ILE A 211 15.31 -4.95 -1.71
C ILE A 211 15.12 -5.56 -3.10
N VAL A 212 13.97 -6.16 -3.36
CA VAL A 212 13.69 -6.87 -4.62
C VAL A 212 13.92 -6.02 -5.87
N THR A 213 13.64 -4.73 -5.82
CA THR A 213 13.78 -3.81 -6.96
C THR A 213 15.24 -3.59 -7.39
N GLN A 214 16.19 -3.83 -6.50
CA GLN A 214 17.63 -3.70 -6.76
C GLN A 214 18.24 -4.93 -7.43
N ARG A 215 17.40 -5.89 -7.85
CA ARG A 215 17.82 -7.13 -8.51
C ARG A 215 18.96 -7.80 -7.75
N PRO A 216 18.70 -8.44 -6.60
CA PRO A 216 19.70 -9.01 -5.70
C PRO A 216 20.34 -10.28 -6.29
N THR A 217 21.09 -10.12 -7.38
CA THR A 217 21.91 -11.17 -7.98
C THR A 217 23.27 -11.22 -7.30
N PRO A 218 23.98 -12.37 -7.31
CA PRO A 218 25.28 -12.50 -6.69
C PRO A 218 26.29 -11.41 -7.10
N PRO A 219 26.42 -11.02 -8.39
CA PRO A 219 27.31 -9.92 -8.78
C PRO A 219 26.93 -8.57 -8.15
N ASN A 220 25.62 -8.23 -8.14
CA ASN A 220 25.15 -6.98 -7.55
C ASN A 220 25.40 -6.95 -6.04
N LEU A 221 25.11 -8.05 -5.35
CA LEU A 221 25.33 -8.16 -3.91
C LEU A 221 26.82 -8.01 -3.54
N ARG A 222 27.72 -8.66 -4.30
CA ARG A 222 29.19 -8.49 -4.11
C ARG A 222 29.60 -7.02 -4.30
N LYS A 223 29.08 -6.35 -5.33
CA LYS A 223 29.32 -4.93 -5.56
C LYS A 223 28.84 -4.09 -4.39
N TYR A 224 27.62 -4.29 -3.91
CA TYR A 224 27.08 -3.55 -2.77
C TYR A 224 27.92 -3.75 -1.51
N LEU A 225 28.36 -4.95 -1.22
CA LEU A 225 29.23 -5.22 -0.07
C LEU A 225 30.57 -4.53 -0.19
N SER A 226 31.16 -4.52 -1.38
CA SER A 226 32.42 -3.84 -1.68
C SER A 226 32.30 -2.31 -1.55
N ASP A 227 31.20 -1.73 -2.02
CA ASP A 227 30.96 -0.29 -2.01
C ASP A 227 30.59 0.21 -0.60
N TRP A 228 29.76 -0.52 0.08
CA TRP A 228 29.23 -0.11 1.41
C TRP A 228 30.13 -0.50 2.57
N ARG A 229 30.88 -1.59 2.46
CA ARG A 229 31.76 -2.15 3.51
C ARG A 229 31.06 -2.17 4.87
N PRO A 230 29.91 -2.85 5.03
CA PRO A 230 29.20 -2.91 6.29
C PRO A 230 29.99 -3.74 7.30
N GLU A 231 30.00 -3.34 8.57
CA GLU A 231 30.50 -4.15 9.69
C GLU A 231 29.49 -5.21 10.10
N TYR A 232 28.21 -4.86 9.96
CA TYR A 232 27.10 -5.74 10.29
C TYR A 232 26.07 -5.74 9.17
N ILE A 233 25.52 -6.94 8.89
CA ILE A 233 24.48 -7.14 7.87
C ILE A 233 23.31 -7.84 8.53
N TRP A 234 22.14 -7.24 8.48
CA TRP A 234 20.92 -7.93 8.83
C TRP A 234 20.27 -8.51 7.58
N VAL A 235 20.17 -9.84 7.55
CA VAL A 235 19.52 -10.60 6.48
C VAL A 235 18.12 -10.98 6.95
N HIS A 236 17.08 -10.38 6.35
CA HIS A 236 15.69 -10.74 6.66
C HIS A 236 15.30 -12.06 6.00
N VAL A 237 15.68 -12.27 4.74
CA VAL A 237 15.42 -13.49 3.98
C VAL A 237 16.68 -13.99 3.31
N ALA A 238 17.07 -15.21 3.67
CA ALA A 238 18.26 -15.86 3.10
C ALA A 238 17.93 -16.50 1.73
N THR A 239 18.05 -15.73 0.65
CA THR A 239 17.95 -16.26 -0.72
C THR A 239 19.21 -17.05 -1.13
N PRO A 240 19.14 -17.92 -2.17
CA PRO A 240 20.34 -18.61 -2.69
C PRO A 240 21.48 -17.63 -3.03
N ALA A 241 21.16 -16.49 -3.65
CA ALA A 241 22.14 -15.45 -3.99
C ALA A 241 22.83 -14.86 -2.75
N VAL A 242 22.09 -14.64 -1.66
CA VAL A 242 22.65 -14.11 -0.40
C VAL A 242 23.54 -15.16 0.24
N ARG A 243 23.13 -16.44 0.29
CA ARG A 243 23.96 -17.54 0.83
C ARG A 243 25.26 -17.70 0.06
N GLU A 244 25.20 -17.66 -1.28
CA GLU A 244 26.38 -17.75 -2.14
C GLU A 244 27.38 -16.63 -1.85
N VAL A 245 26.89 -15.39 -1.75
CA VAL A 245 27.75 -14.20 -1.56
C VAL A 245 28.35 -14.14 -0.17
N LEU A 246 27.55 -14.44 0.86
CA LEU A 246 28.01 -14.43 2.24
C LEU A 246 28.77 -15.71 2.63
N ARG A 247 28.70 -16.76 1.81
CA ARG A 247 29.31 -18.09 2.07
C ARG A 247 28.90 -18.68 3.42
N LEU A 248 27.65 -18.46 3.81
CA LEU A 248 27.11 -18.94 5.07
C LEU A 248 25.89 -19.84 4.83
N ASP A 249 25.78 -20.88 5.63
CA ASP A 249 24.59 -21.73 5.65
C ASP A 249 23.50 -21.08 6.51
N LEU A 250 22.77 -20.14 5.92
CA LEU A 250 21.71 -19.40 6.59
C LEU A 250 20.40 -20.19 6.55
N VAL A 251 19.80 -20.40 7.70
CA VAL A 251 18.55 -21.14 7.86
C VAL A 251 17.39 -20.33 7.23
N SER A 252 16.60 -21.00 6.38
CA SER A 252 15.40 -20.40 5.79
C SER A 252 14.34 -20.12 6.87
N GLY A 253 13.63 -18.98 6.74
CA GLY A 253 12.57 -18.61 7.68
C GLY A 253 13.05 -17.88 8.93
N HIS A 254 14.34 -17.67 9.08
CA HIS A 254 14.94 -16.90 10.16
C HIS A 254 15.58 -15.62 9.65
N SER A 255 15.58 -14.58 10.48
CA SER A 255 16.41 -13.39 10.26
C SER A 255 17.78 -13.60 10.89
N HIS A 256 18.83 -13.14 10.23
CA HIS A 256 20.21 -13.33 10.67
C HIS A 256 20.91 -11.99 10.82
N LEU A 257 21.63 -11.81 11.90
CA LEU A 257 22.59 -10.73 12.09
C LEU A 257 23.98 -11.29 11.89
N ILE A 258 24.72 -10.76 10.93
CA ILE A 258 26.05 -11.23 10.52
C ILE A 258 27.05 -10.12 10.78
N GLN A 259 28.11 -10.44 11.49
CA GLN A 259 29.26 -9.58 11.64
C GLN A 259 30.27 -9.90 10.54
N GLN A 260 30.70 -8.88 9.81
CA GLN A 260 31.76 -8.99 8.81
C GLN A 260 33.08 -8.74 9.51
N THR A 261 33.90 -9.77 9.66
CA THR A 261 35.28 -9.64 10.13
C THR A 261 36.16 -9.36 8.95
N ASP A 262 36.93 -8.29 9.01
CA ASP A 262 37.98 -8.00 8.03
C ASP A 262 38.97 -9.16 8.03
N THR A 263 38.99 -9.97 6.98
CA THR A 263 40.03 -10.94 6.66
C THR A 263 40.85 -10.45 5.52
#